data_ec7c6302594f068c8300ff5263486205
#
_entry.id   ec7c6302594f068c8300ff5263486205
#
_cell.length_a   1.000
_cell.length_b   1.000
_cell.length_c   1.000
_cell.angle_alpha   90.00
_cell.angle_beta   90.00
_cell.angle_gamma   90.00
#
_symmetry.space_group_name_H-M   'P 1'
#
loop_
_entity.id
_entity.type
_entity.pdbx_description
1 polymer ?
#
loop_
_entity_poly.entity_id
_entity_poly.type
_entity_poly.pdbx_seq_one_letter_code
_entity_poly.pdbx_strand_id
1 'polypeptide(L)'
;MAIAIYFHPEAMSATQYDEIMTRLDAAGQGKPRGRTHHSTFGPDDHLMVYDIWDSQEDFDAFGQTLMPILAELWVDPGQPDVLPVHRIVQ
;
A
#
# COMPACT_ATOMS: atom_id res chain seq x y z
N MET A 1 -1.71 -1.52 -18.25
CA MET A 1 -1.80 -2.92 -17.75
C MET A 1 -1.87 -2.89 -16.23
N ALA A 2 -2.87 -3.55 -15.68
CA ALA A 2 -3.03 -3.61 -14.24
C ALA A 2 -1.91 -4.44 -13.60
N ILE A 3 -1.48 -3.98 -12.42
CA ILE A 3 -0.45 -4.67 -11.65
C ILE A 3 -0.97 -4.99 -10.26
N ALA A 4 -0.47 -6.08 -9.70
CA ALA A 4 -0.73 -6.47 -8.33
C ALA A 4 0.54 -6.21 -7.52
N ILE A 5 0.37 -5.62 -6.34
CA ILE A 5 1.49 -5.30 -5.46
C ILE A 5 1.23 -5.92 -4.11
N TYR A 6 2.18 -6.73 -3.65
CA TYR A 6 2.11 -7.37 -2.35
C TYR A 6 3.21 -6.80 -1.46
N PHE A 7 2.80 -6.14 -0.39
CA PHE A 7 3.70 -5.64 0.64
C PHE A 7 3.69 -6.62 1.81
N HIS A 8 4.89 -7.06 2.20
CA HIS A 8 5.05 -7.95 3.35
C HIS A 8 6.17 -7.44 4.27
N PRO A 9 5.94 -6.28 4.91
CA PRO A 9 6.94 -5.72 5.83
C PRO A 9 7.19 -6.66 7.01
N GLU A 10 8.39 -6.62 7.57
CA GLU A 10 8.74 -7.49 8.68
C GLU A 10 7.92 -7.22 9.94
N ALA A 11 7.59 -5.96 10.17
CA ALA A 11 6.93 -5.56 11.41
C ALA A 11 6.11 -4.29 11.21
N MET A 12 4.90 -4.43 10.70
CA MET A 12 3.96 -3.31 10.65
C MET A 12 2.77 -3.67 11.52
N SER A 13 2.56 -2.88 12.58
CA SER A 13 1.43 -3.11 13.49
C SER A 13 0.16 -2.46 12.96
N ALA A 14 -0.98 -2.91 13.49
CA ALA A 14 -2.28 -2.30 13.19
C ALA A 14 -2.28 -0.82 13.57
N THR A 15 -1.67 -0.45 14.69
CA THR A 15 -1.57 0.95 15.11
C THR A 15 -0.79 1.79 14.10
N GLN A 16 0.35 1.28 13.62
CA GLN A 16 1.13 1.96 12.59
C GLN A 16 0.33 2.10 11.29
N TYR A 17 -0.33 1.03 10.87
CA TYR A 17 -1.15 1.05 9.67
C TYR A 17 -2.26 2.10 9.76
N ASP A 18 -2.97 2.13 10.88
CA ASP A 18 -4.06 3.09 11.08
C ASP A 18 -3.56 4.54 11.03
N GLU A 19 -2.38 4.79 11.58
CA GLU A 19 -1.75 6.12 11.50
C GLU A 19 -1.36 6.48 10.07
N ILE A 20 -0.86 5.50 9.30
CA ILE A 20 -0.56 5.70 7.87
C ILE A 20 -1.82 6.12 7.13
N MET A 21 -2.94 5.43 7.37
CA MET A 21 -4.21 5.75 6.72
C MET A 21 -4.69 7.14 7.08
N THR A 22 -4.58 7.53 8.34
CA THR A 22 -4.95 8.87 8.81
C THR A 22 -4.14 9.95 8.07
N ARG A 23 -2.84 9.76 7.94
CA ARG A 23 -1.97 10.71 7.25
C ARG A 23 -2.21 10.76 5.75
N LEU A 24 -2.50 9.62 5.13
CA LEU A 24 -2.86 9.58 3.72
C LEU A 24 -4.16 10.34 3.46
N ASP A 25 -5.17 10.16 4.32
CA ASP A 25 -6.43 10.90 4.21
C ASP A 25 -6.18 12.40 4.34
N ALA A 26 -5.36 12.81 5.29
CA ALA A 26 -5.03 14.22 5.50
C ALA A 26 -4.30 14.81 4.30
N ALA A 27 -3.53 14.00 3.58
CA ALA A 27 -2.81 14.43 2.37
C ALA A 27 -3.66 14.35 1.10
N GLY A 28 -4.93 13.96 1.22
CA GLY A 28 -5.83 13.81 0.08
C GLY A 28 -5.61 12.55 -0.73
N GLN A 29 -4.91 11.55 -0.17
CA GLN A 29 -4.55 10.30 -0.86
C GLN A 29 -5.17 9.07 -0.21
N GLY A 30 -6.28 9.22 0.48
CA GLY A 30 -6.99 8.08 1.06
C GLY A 30 -7.58 7.15 0.01
N LYS A 31 -7.92 7.70 -1.17
CA LYS A 31 -8.38 6.94 -2.34
C LYS A 31 -7.56 7.38 -3.55
N PRO A 32 -6.33 6.89 -3.67
CA PRO A 32 -5.44 7.36 -4.72
C PRO A 32 -5.91 6.93 -6.11
N ARG A 33 -5.61 7.78 -7.09
CA ARG A 33 -5.94 7.51 -8.48
C ARG A 33 -5.28 6.22 -8.95
N GLY A 34 -6.06 5.37 -9.60
CA GLY A 34 -5.56 4.15 -10.22
C GLY A 34 -5.55 2.93 -9.32
N ARG A 35 -5.78 3.09 -8.02
CA ARG A 35 -5.88 1.94 -7.12
C ARG A 35 -7.31 1.40 -7.15
N THR A 36 -7.47 0.16 -7.63
CA THR A 36 -8.78 -0.48 -7.77
C THR A 36 -9.07 -1.47 -6.65
N HIS A 37 -8.05 -1.88 -5.90
CA HIS A 37 -8.22 -2.76 -4.76
C HIS A 37 -7.14 -2.47 -3.73
N HIS A 38 -7.52 -2.50 -2.46
CA HIS A 38 -6.59 -2.38 -1.34
C HIS A 38 -7.12 -3.23 -0.21
N SER A 39 -6.29 -4.11 0.31
CA SER A 39 -6.62 -4.89 1.48
C SER A 39 -5.43 -5.03 2.40
N THR A 40 -5.70 -5.04 3.70
CA THR A 40 -4.71 -5.24 4.74
C THR A 40 -5.13 -6.45 5.53
N PHE A 41 -4.20 -7.33 5.84
CA PHE A 41 -4.51 -8.59 6.50
C PHE A 41 -3.31 -9.08 7.29
N GLY A 42 -3.57 -10.04 8.17
CA GLY A 42 -2.55 -10.64 9.01
C GLY A 42 -2.73 -10.33 10.48
N PRO A 43 -1.82 -10.81 11.34
CA PRO A 43 -1.87 -10.50 12.77
C PRO A 43 -1.65 -9.01 13.06
N ASP A 44 -2.19 -8.52 14.18
CA ASP A 44 -2.12 -7.10 14.55
C ASP A 44 -0.69 -6.55 14.66
N ASP A 45 0.29 -7.39 14.89
CA ASP A 45 1.69 -6.99 15.01
C ASP A 45 2.51 -7.28 13.73
N HIS A 46 1.87 -7.83 12.71
CA HIS A 46 2.56 -8.19 11.46
C HIS A 46 1.57 -8.16 10.29
N LEU A 47 1.17 -6.95 9.90
CA LEU A 47 0.21 -6.77 8.81
C LEU A 47 0.91 -6.82 7.46
N MET A 48 0.15 -7.30 6.47
CA MET A 48 0.54 -7.31 5.06
C MET A 48 -0.51 -6.54 4.26
N VAL A 49 -0.12 -6.08 3.08
CA VAL A 49 -0.99 -5.27 2.22
C VAL A 49 -0.98 -5.84 0.81
N TYR A 50 -2.15 -5.90 0.21
CA TYR A 50 -2.29 -6.32 -1.18
C TYR A 50 -3.09 -5.27 -1.95
N ASP A 51 -2.50 -4.77 -3.03
CA ASP A 51 -3.11 -3.74 -3.88
C ASP A 51 -3.21 -4.20 -5.32
N ILE A 52 -4.22 -3.70 -6.01
CA ILE A 52 -4.27 -3.74 -7.47
C ILE A 52 -4.33 -2.30 -7.97
N TRP A 53 -3.46 -1.99 -8.93
CA TRP A 53 -3.33 -0.68 -9.53
C TRP A 53 -3.52 -0.77 -11.05
N ASP A 54 -4.08 0.26 -11.65
CA ASP A 54 -4.27 0.32 -13.10
C ASP A 54 -2.93 0.34 -13.84
N SER A 55 -1.89 0.93 -13.24
CA SER A 55 -0.57 1.03 -13.86
C SER A 55 0.53 1.23 -12.84
N GLN A 56 1.75 0.91 -13.22
CA GLN A 56 2.94 1.21 -12.42
C GLN A 56 3.09 2.72 -12.21
N GLU A 57 2.75 3.52 -13.22
CA GLU A 57 2.85 4.98 -13.14
C GLU A 57 1.96 5.55 -12.02
N ASP A 58 0.73 5.06 -11.91
CA ASP A 58 -0.18 5.50 -10.85
C ASP A 58 0.36 5.13 -9.46
N PHE A 59 0.91 3.93 -9.34
CA PHE A 59 1.50 3.49 -8.08
C PHE A 59 2.72 4.35 -7.73
N ASP A 60 3.59 4.65 -8.69
CA ASP A 60 4.79 5.46 -8.46
C ASP A 60 4.41 6.87 -8.00
N ALA A 61 3.37 7.45 -8.59
CA ALA A 61 2.88 8.76 -8.19
C ALA A 61 2.39 8.75 -6.74
N PHE A 62 1.65 7.72 -6.36
CA PHE A 62 1.19 7.54 -4.98
C PHE A 62 2.37 7.38 -4.02
N GLY A 63 3.41 6.68 -4.44
CA GLY A 63 4.60 6.44 -3.64
C GLY A 63 5.28 7.73 -3.18
N GLN A 64 5.17 8.81 -3.95
CA GLN A 64 5.75 10.10 -3.57
C GLN A 64 5.12 10.67 -2.30
N THR A 65 3.85 10.34 -2.04
CA THR A 65 3.18 10.72 -0.79
C THR A 65 3.38 9.66 0.29
N LEU A 66 3.31 8.39 -0.08
CA LEU A 66 3.38 7.29 0.88
C LEU A 66 4.75 7.16 1.53
N MET A 67 5.83 7.20 0.76
CA MET A 67 7.16 6.90 1.29
C MET A 67 7.61 7.84 2.41
N PRO A 68 7.41 9.18 2.30
CA PRO A 68 7.74 10.06 3.42
C PRO A 68 6.95 9.75 4.69
N ILE A 69 5.68 9.35 4.55
CA ILE A 69 4.83 9.00 5.70
C ILE A 69 5.38 7.75 6.39
N LEU A 70 5.76 6.74 5.63
CA LEU A 70 6.36 5.52 6.19
C LEU A 70 7.66 5.85 6.93
N ALA A 71 8.49 6.70 6.35
CA ALA A 71 9.75 7.10 6.97
C ALA A 71 9.53 7.82 8.30
N GLU A 72 8.57 8.73 8.36
CA GLU A 72 8.23 9.46 9.58
C GLU A 72 7.73 8.54 10.69
N LEU A 73 7.06 7.46 10.33
CA LEU A 73 6.49 6.51 11.28
C LEU A 73 7.40 5.32 11.57
N TRP A 74 8.64 5.35 11.05
CA TRP A 74 9.63 4.29 11.23
C TRP A 74 9.12 2.93 10.72
N VAL A 75 8.32 2.95 9.66
CA VAL A 75 7.82 1.74 9.01
C VAL A 75 8.67 1.45 7.78
N ASP A 76 9.34 0.31 7.79
CA ASP A 76 10.07 -0.19 6.62
C ASP A 76 9.12 -1.09 5.83
N PRO A 77 8.69 -0.69 4.63
CA PRO A 77 7.76 -1.51 3.85
C PRO A 77 8.41 -2.76 3.26
N GLY A 78 9.74 -2.86 3.33
CA GLY A 78 10.46 -3.92 2.65
C GLY A 78 10.41 -3.73 1.13
N GLN A 79 10.76 -4.78 0.42
CA GLN A 79 10.71 -4.79 -1.05
C GLN A 79 9.39 -5.43 -1.49
N PRO A 80 8.46 -4.68 -2.07
CA PRO A 80 7.19 -5.27 -2.50
C PRO A 80 7.38 -6.16 -3.72
N ASP A 81 6.52 -7.17 -3.85
CA ASP A 81 6.42 -7.96 -5.06
C ASP A 81 5.47 -7.26 -6.00
N VAL A 82 5.92 -6.97 -7.21
CA VAL A 82 5.14 -6.28 -8.25
C VAL A 82 5.01 -7.20 -9.45
N LEU A 83 3.79 -7.62 -9.74
CA LEU A 83 3.52 -8.60 -10.79
C LEU A 83 2.34 -8.16 -11.65
N PRO A 84 2.33 -8.51 -12.95
CA PRO A 84 1.19 -8.17 -13.79
C PRO A 84 -0.05 -8.99 -13.36
N VAL A 85 -1.21 -8.35 -13.41
CA VAL A 85 -2.46 -9.03 -13.15
C VAL A 85 -2.83 -9.86 -14.38
N HIS A 86 -3.10 -11.15 -14.17
CA HIS A 86 -3.57 -12.00 -15.24
C HIS A 86 -5.10 -11.94 -15.37
N ARG A 87 -5.81 -12.00 -14.23
CA ARG A 87 -7.27 -12.01 -14.22
C ARG A 87 -7.80 -11.63 -12.84
N ILE A 88 -8.88 -10.86 -12.82
CA ILE A 88 -9.61 -10.53 -11.60
C ILE A 88 -10.99 -11.18 -11.70
N VAL A 89 -11.35 -11.93 -10.67
CA VAL A 89 -12.65 -12.57 -10.55
C VAL A 89 -13.31 -12.07 -9.29
N GLN A 90 -14.52 -11.54 -9.40
CA GLN A 90 -15.27 -10.99 -8.28
C GLN A 90 -16.60 -11.70 -8.12
#